data_f482e15cb350ee60edf5d981d9d42da5
#
_entry.id   f482e15cb350ee60edf5d981d9d42da5
#
_cell.length_a   1.000
_cell.length_b   1.000
_cell.length_c   1.000
_cell.angle_alpha   90.00
_cell.angle_beta   90.00
_cell.angle_gamma   90.00
#
_symmetry.space_group_name_H-M   'P 1'
#
loop_
_entity.id
_entity.type
_entity.pdbx_description
1 polymer ?
#
loop_
_entity_poly.entity_id
_entity_poly.type
_entity_poly.pdbx_seq_one_letter_code
_entity_poly.pdbx_strand_id
1 'polypeptide(L)'
;MSLRDNKTNKDFRFDLNDLELVKPADLVGKVITVCDCDYINCKDDTKRLALVTSDNKFFFAPKVFEDVFKTAAVDGDDYMELRAGMKIKVKKSTSKNGQEYYDFDWAD
;
A
#
# COMPACT_ATOMS: atom_id res chain seq x y z
N MET A 1 5.74 17.61 13.46
CA MET A 1 4.53 16.80 13.37
C MET A 1 4.90 15.41 12.89
N SER A 2 4.43 14.37 13.55
CA SER A 2 4.76 13.01 13.13
C SER A 2 3.90 12.57 11.95
N LEU A 3 4.35 11.55 11.24
CA LEU A 3 3.54 10.96 10.17
C LEU A 3 2.19 10.46 10.69
N ARG A 4 2.16 10.08 11.94
CA ARG A 4 0.94 9.59 12.58
C ARG A 4 -0.17 10.63 12.62
N ASP A 5 0.17 11.90 12.77
CA ASP A 5 -0.80 12.97 12.84
C ASP A 5 -1.41 13.31 11.48
N ASN A 6 -0.83 12.78 10.40
CA ASN A 6 -1.26 13.07 9.03
C ASN A 6 -2.12 11.96 8.43
N LYS A 7 -2.29 10.85 9.13
CA LYS A 7 -3.06 9.74 8.58
C LYS A 7 -4.56 10.01 8.71
N THR A 8 -5.34 9.43 7.79
CA THR A 8 -6.78 9.61 7.71
C THR A 8 -7.57 8.48 8.35
N ASN A 9 -6.97 7.31 8.51
CA ASN A 9 -7.61 6.13 9.11
C ASN A 9 -7.16 5.99 10.56
N LYS A 10 -8.09 6.12 11.50
CA LYS A 10 -7.80 6.09 12.94
C LYS A 10 -7.39 4.70 13.45
N ASP A 11 -7.71 3.65 12.70
CA ASP A 11 -7.38 2.28 13.08
C ASP A 11 -6.00 1.83 12.61
N PHE A 12 -5.25 2.71 11.98
CA PHE A 12 -3.90 2.43 11.51
C PHE A 12 -2.98 2.15 12.71
N ARG A 13 -2.48 0.93 12.81
CA ARG A 13 -1.72 0.47 13.98
C ARG A 13 -0.24 0.76 13.93
N PHE A 14 0.31 0.92 12.73
CA PHE A 14 1.75 1.04 12.56
C PHE A 14 2.16 2.49 12.52
N ASP A 15 3.25 2.81 13.23
CA ASP A 15 3.92 4.08 13.06
C ASP A 15 4.88 3.93 11.88
N LEU A 16 4.70 4.72 10.83
CA LEU A 16 5.56 4.64 9.65
C LEU A 16 7.02 4.91 9.96
N ASN A 17 7.31 5.59 11.06
CA ASN A 17 8.68 5.81 11.50
C ASN A 17 9.38 4.53 11.96
N ASP A 18 8.61 3.50 12.32
CA ASP A 18 9.14 2.21 12.76
C ASP A 18 9.20 1.19 11.62
N LEU A 19 8.80 1.59 10.41
CA LEU A 19 8.75 0.70 9.25
C LEU A 19 9.79 1.10 8.23
N GLU A 20 10.29 0.12 7.48
CA GLU A 20 11.22 0.37 6.39
C GLU A 20 10.45 0.72 5.12
N LEU A 21 10.78 1.86 4.52
CA LEU A 21 10.23 2.24 3.22
C LEU A 21 10.93 1.44 2.12
N VAL A 22 10.13 0.74 1.31
CA VAL A 22 10.63 0.03 0.13
C VAL A 22 9.98 0.61 -1.12
N LYS A 23 10.60 0.36 -2.27
CA LYS A 23 10.07 0.82 -3.55
C LYS A 23 9.34 -0.32 -4.23
N PRO A 24 8.25 -0.05 -4.99
CA PRO A 24 7.59 -1.10 -5.77
C PRO A 24 8.54 -1.86 -6.70
N ALA A 25 9.57 -1.18 -7.24
CA ALA A 25 10.57 -1.82 -8.08
C ALA A 25 11.31 -2.95 -7.36
N ASP A 26 11.52 -2.82 -6.06
CA ASP A 26 12.21 -3.83 -5.26
C ASP A 26 11.33 -5.04 -4.95
N LEU A 27 10.04 -4.93 -5.19
CA LEU A 27 9.06 -5.96 -4.88
C LEU A 27 8.67 -6.79 -6.10
N VAL A 28 9.04 -6.38 -7.30
CA VAL A 28 8.67 -7.07 -8.54
C VAL A 28 9.16 -8.52 -8.50
N GLY A 29 8.23 -9.45 -8.77
CA GLY A 29 8.53 -10.88 -8.73
C GLY A 29 8.41 -11.51 -7.34
N LYS A 30 8.13 -10.71 -6.32
CA LYS A 30 8.01 -11.21 -4.94
C LYS A 30 6.54 -11.29 -4.53
N VAL A 31 6.24 -12.28 -3.68
CA VAL A 31 4.94 -12.38 -3.02
C VAL A 31 5.06 -11.68 -1.68
N ILE A 32 4.17 -10.73 -1.43
CA ILE A 32 4.13 -9.99 -0.17
C ILE A 32 2.74 -10.12 0.44
N THR A 33 2.65 -9.95 1.76
CA THR A 33 1.38 -9.94 2.48
C THR A 33 1.11 -8.51 2.92
N VAL A 34 0.08 -7.90 2.36
CA VAL A 34 -0.38 -6.57 2.77
C VAL A 34 -1.32 -6.76 3.96
N CYS A 35 -1.04 -6.08 5.06
CA CYS A 35 -1.80 -6.26 6.30
C CYS A 35 -2.29 -4.94 6.90
N ASP A 36 -1.98 -3.81 6.31
CA ASP A 36 -2.50 -2.52 6.75
C ASP A 36 -2.36 -1.50 5.61
N CYS A 37 -3.15 -0.44 5.68
CA CYS A 37 -3.04 0.66 4.72
C CYS A 37 -3.65 1.93 5.30
N ASP A 38 -3.18 3.08 4.85
CA ASP A 38 -3.79 4.36 5.17
C ASP A 38 -3.31 5.43 4.18
N TYR A 39 -4.11 6.47 4.01
CA TYR A 39 -3.70 7.66 3.27
C TYR A 39 -2.85 8.55 4.16
N ILE A 40 -1.69 8.94 3.65
CA ILE A 40 -0.72 9.76 4.37
C ILE A 40 -0.56 11.07 3.63
N ASN A 41 -0.62 12.19 4.38
CA ASN A 41 -0.33 13.50 3.83
C ASN A 41 1.18 13.65 3.61
N CYS A 42 1.56 13.96 2.38
CA CYS A 42 2.95 14.19 2.01
C CYS A 42 3.29 15.68 2.11
N LYS A 43 4.59 16.00 2.02
CA LYS A 43 5.07 17.37 2.19
C LYS A 43 4.54 18.36 1.17
N ASP A 44 4.11 17.88 0.01
CA ASP A 44 3.57 18.69 -1.08
C ASP A 44 2.03 18.78 -1.05
N ASP A 45 1.43 18.52 0.10
CA ASP A 45 -0.03 18.53 0.34
C ASP A 45 -0.79 17.47 -0.48
N THR A 46 -0.09 16.51 -1.07
CA THR A 46 -0.75 15.38 -1.71
C THR A 46 -0.99 14.26 -0.69
N LYS A 47 -2.03 13.48 -0.94
CA LYS A 47 -2.28 12.26 -0.16
C LYS A 47 -1.85 11.05 -0.96
N ARG A 48 -1.09 10.16 -0.33
CA ARG A 48 -0.64 8.91 -0.95
C ARG A 48 -1.05 7.74 -0.07
N LEU A 49 -1.52 6.69 -0.71
CA LEU A 49 -1.88 5.47 0.00
C LEU A 49 -0.61 4.68 0.34
N ALA A 50 -0.40 4.43 1.62
CA ALA A 50 0.69 3.59 2.09
C ALA A 50 0.15 2.19 2.36
N LEU A 51 0.83 1.17 1.85
CA LEU A 51 0.51 -0.24 2.09
C LEU A 51 1.58 -0.84 2.98
N VAL A 52 1.18 -1.44 4.09
CA VAL A 52 2.08 -2.02 5.08
C VAL A 52 2.10 -3.53 4.89
N THR A 53 3.30 -4.10 4.88
CA THR A 53 3.49 -5.55 4.73
C THR A 53 3.76 -6.21 6.07
N SER A 54 3.56 -7.53 6.13
CA SER A 54 3.69 -8.29 7.36
C SER A 54 5.14 -8.38 7.88
N ASP A 55 6.13 -8.00 7.08
CA ASP A 55 7.54 -7.99 7.47
C ASP A 55 8.03 -6.61 7.91
N ASN A 56 7.14 -5.75 8.38
CA ASN A 56 7.42 -4.41 8.91
C ASN A 56 7.99 -3.45 7.85
N LYS A 57 7.51 -3.58 6.64
CA LYS A 57 7.86 -2.67 5.54
C LYS A 57 6.61 -1.99 5.02
N PHE A 58 6.79 -0.87 4.35
CA PHE A 58 5.69 -0.21 3.68
C PHE A 58 6.16 0.38 2.36
N PHE A 59 5.21 0.61 1.46
CA PHE A 59 5.47 1.31 0.20
C PHE A 59 4.24 2.13 -0.18
N PHE A 60 4.48 3.19 -0.94
CA PHE A 60 3.39 3.99 -1.46
C PHE A 60 2.80 3.28 -2.68
N ALA A 61 1.48 3.11 -2.67
CA ALA A 61 0.80 2.33 -3.68
C ALA A 61 0.89 3.00 -5.05
N PRO A 62 1.38 2.28 -6.08
CA PRO A 62 1.18 2.72 -7.46
C PRO A 62 -0.32 2.80 -7.77
N LYS A 63 -0.68 3.50 -8.83
CA LYS A 63 -2.09 3.79 -9.13
C LYS A 63 -2.97 2.54 -9.18
N VAL A 64 -2.50 1.47 -9.80
CA VAL A 64 -3.27 0.21 -9.89
C VAL A 64 -3.54 -0.36 -8.51
N PHE A 65 -2.53 -0.32 -7.63
CA PHE A 65 -2.68 -0.78 -6.24
C PHE A 65 -3.64 0.13 -5.47
N GLU A 66 -3.51 1.42 -5.64
CA GLU A 66 -4.39 2.38 -4.97
C GLU A 66 -5.84 2.16 -5.37
N ASP A 67 -6.12 1.95 -6.65
CA ASP A 67 -7.47 1.72 -7.15
C ASP A 67 -8.13 0.49 -6.51
N VAL A 68 -7.34 -0.51 -6.15
CA VAL A 68 -7.84 -1.73 -5.50
C VAL A 68 -7.95 -1.56 -3.98
N PHE A 69 -6.94 -0.98 -3.36
CA PHE A 69 -6.86 -0.93 -1.90
C PHE A 69 -7.49 0.33 -1.28
N LYS A 70 -7.85 1.31 -2.07
CA LYS A 70 -8.39 2.58 -1.54
C LYS A 70 -9.65 2.39 -0.71
N THR A 71 -10.47 1.41 -1.02
CA THR A 71 -11.69 1.13 -0.26
C THR A 71 -11.37 0.66 1.16
N ALA A 72 -10.28 -0.05 1.35
CA ALA A 72 -9.87 -0.51 2.67
C ALA A 72 -9.47 0.66 3.58
N ALA A 73 -9.04 1.79 3.01
CA ALA A 73 -8.69 2.96 3.81
C ALA A 73 -9.91 3.71 4.38
N VAL A 74 -11.11 3.49 3.81
CA VAL A 74 -12.34 4.21 4.20
C VAL A 74 -13.48 3.30 4.59
N ASP A 75 -13.44 2.02 4.22
CA ASP A 75 -14.51 1.05 4.50
C ASP A 75 -14.03 0.08 5.58
N GLY A 76 -14.77 0.00 6.68
CA GLY A 76 -14.38 -0.81 7.83
C GLY A 76 -14.33 -2.31 7.53
N ASP A 77 -15.25 -2.83 6.73
CA ASP A 77 -15.28 -4.26 6.40
C ASP A 77 -14.09 -4.64 5.51
N ASP A 78 -13.80 -3.83 4.50
CA ASP A 78 -12.65 -4.04 3.63
C ASP A 78 -11.34 -3.91 4.42
N TYR A 79 -11.29 -2.97 5.36
CA TYR A 79 -10.11 -2.80 6.20
C TYR A 79 -9.87 -4.02 7.08
N MET A 80 -10.92 -4.58 7.66
CA MET A 80 -10.79 -5.79 8.49
C MET A 80 -10.33 -6.99 7.67
N GLU A 81 -10.80 -7.12 6.44
CA GLU A 81 -10.33 -8.16 5.54
C GLU A 81 -8.85 -7.99 5.22
N LEU A 82 -8.42 -6.76 4.95
CA LEU A 82 -7.02 -6.45 4.69
C LEU A 82 -6.15 -6.77 5.91
N ARG A 83 -6.63 -6.45 7.12
CA ARG A 83 -5.90 -6.71 8.36
C ARG A 83 -5.65 -8.20 8.61
N ALA A 84 -6.50 -9.05 8.06
CA ALA A 84 -6.29 -10.50 8.12
C ALA A 84 -5.13 -10.96 7.23
N GLY A 85 -4.65 -10.10 6.34
CA GLY A 85 -3.54 -10.37 5.45
C GLY A 85 -4.01 -10.75 4.05
N MET A 86 -3.53 -10.02 3.06
CA MET A 86 -3.84 -10.29 1.65
C MET A 86 -2.53 -10.46 0.89
N LYS A 87 -2.34 -11.64 0.30
CA LYS A 87 -1.10 -11.94 -0.42
C LYS A 87 -1.22 -11.53 -1.88
N ILE A 88 -0.22 -10.82 -2.33
CA ILE A 88 -0.12 -10.37 -3.72
C ILE A 88 1.27 -10.65 -4.26
N LYS A 89 1.35 -10.87 -5.57
CA LYS A 89 2.63 -10.97 -6.27
C LYS A 89 2.79 -9.74 -7.13
N VAL A 90 3.79 -8.95 -6.84
CA VAL A 90 4.06 -7.70 -7.56
C VAL A 90 4.67 -8.01 -8.90
N LYS A 91 4.20 -7.34 -9.94
CA LYS A 91 4.70 -7.50 -11.30
C LYS A 91 4.76 -6.16 -12.01
N LYS A 92 5.41 -6.15 -13.15
CA LYS A 92 5.50 -5.00 -14.04
C LYS A 92 4.74 -5.32 -15.31
N SER A 93 3.89 -4.40 -15.75
CA SER A 93 3.08 -4.57 -16.96
C SER A 93 3.31 -3.41 -17.91
N THR A 94 2.90 -3.59 -19.16
CA THR A 94 3.04 -2.56 -20.19
C THR A 94 1.65 -2.16 -20.70
N SER A 95 1.37 -0.86 -20.71
CA SER A 95 0.10 -0.35 -21.22
C SER A 95 0.05 -0.40 -22.75
N LYS A 96 -1.13 -0.15 -23.31
CA LYS A 96 -1.31 -0.09 -24.76
C LYS A 96 -0.42 0.97 -25.43
N ASN A 97 -0.04 2.01 -24.69
CA ASN A 97 0.83 3.08 -25.17
C ASN A 97 2.32 2.79 -25.02
N GLY A 98 2.66 1.58 -24.55
CA GLY A 98 4.05 1.19 -24.34
C GLY A 98 4.65 1.68 -23.04
N GLN A 99 3.86 2.27 -22.14
CA GLN A 99 4.35 2.71 -20.84
C GLN A 99 4.32 1.57 -19.83
N GLU A 100 5.41 1.43 -19.09
CA GLU A 100 5.49 0.44 -18.02
C GLU A 100 4.81 0.96 -16.77
N TYR A 101 4.14 0.06 -16.04
CA TYR A 101 3.52 0.37 -14.75
C TYR A 101 3.58 -0.84 -13.83
N TYR A 102 3.46 -0.59 -12.52
CA TYR A 102 3.43 -1.66 -11.53
C TYR A 102 2.00 -2.19 -11.39
N ASP A 103 1.91 -3.50 -11.29
CA ASP A 103 0.66 -4.23 -11.16
C ASP A 103 0.87 -5.39 -10.20
N PHE A 104 -0.17 -6.15 -9.92
CA PHE A 104 -0.04 -7.32 -9.06
C PHE A 104 -1.10 -8.35 -9.41
N ASP A 105 -0.82 -9.60 -9.03
CA ASP A 105 -1.78 -10.69 -9.06
C ASP A 105 -2.07 -11.14 -7.62
N TRP A 106 -3.29 -11.58 -7.37
CA TRP A 106 -3.62 -12.20 -6.10
C TRP A 106 -2.84 -13.51 -5.98
N ALA A 107 -2.18 -13.70 -4.84
CA ALA A 107 -1.34 -14.88 -4.62
C ALA A 107 -1.97 -15.89 -3.64
N ASP A 108 -3.18 -15.60 -3.22
CA ASP A 108 -3.95 -16.51 -2.34
C ASP A 108 -4.62 -17.61 -3.16
#